data_1d88b1583270f26a7266a2e0afef0594
#
_entry.id   1d88b1583270f26a7266a2e0afef0594
#
_cell.length_a   1.000
_cell.length_b   1.000
_cell.length_c   1.000
_cell.angle_alpha   90.00
_cell.angle_beta   90.00
_cell.angle_gamma   90.00
#
_symmetry.space_group_name_H-M   'P 1'
#
loop_
_entity.id
_entity.type
_entity.pdbx_description
1 polymer ?
#
loop_
_entity_poly.entity_id
_entity_poly.type
_entity_poly.pdbx_seq_one_letter_code
_entity_poly.pdbx_strand_id
1 'polypeptide(L)'
;MRPEIKQKIEQSRERKRENKRYSLYLYGSGITFATWGSGVRISSSPPVVSAGTFLYRTAQCREVEISMMIKDILAYGRPSVSFEVFPPRKDAPFEPVKSAVARLARQHPSFMSVTYGASGNSQANTVAIAAHVQELGVPALAHLTCLGATDESIASETLALRQAGVENILCLRGDLPKDSAEGQAGPFLHAVDLVRKLKPYGFCLGGACYPECHPDCAHLEDDIVHLREKVEAGLDFVTTQMFFDNNIFYRYLSKLRDRGVTVPIIAGIMPVANGRQISRICRLSGTYLPSRFKAIVDRYGDHPAAMLDAGVAYATEQIVDLFANGVNAVHIYTMNKPEVAERIMANLKGILGGDPVE
;
A
#
# COMPACT_ATOMS: atom_id res chain seq x y z
N MET A 1 1.53 28.46 2.83
CA MET A 1 2.84 27.78 2.62
C MET A 1 3.86 28.84 2.27
N ARG A 2 4.98 28.92 3.02
CA ARG A 2 6.01 29.92 2.76
C ARG A 2 6.57 29.76 1.36
N PRO A 3 6.86 30.87 0.64
CA PRO A 3 7.38 30.81 -0.76
C PRO A 3 8.61 29.91 -0.93
N GLU A 4 9.50 29.90 0.06
CA GLU A 4 10.73 29.10 0.10
C GLU A 4 10.48 27.58 0.08
N ILE A 5 9.39 27.12 0.72
CA ILE A 5 9.02 25.71 0.73
C ILE A 5 8.45 25.30 -0.64
N LYS A 6 7.65 26.16 -1.26
CA LYS A 6 7.17 25.95 -2.65
C LYS A 6 8.34 25.82 -3.62
N GLN A 7 9.32 26.70 -3.52
CA GLN A 7 10.49 26.72 -4.41
C GLN A 7 11.37 25.48 -4.22
N LYS A 8 11.58 25.03 -2.99
CA LYS A 8 12.32 23.79 -2.71
C LYS A 8 11.61 22.52 -3.20
N ILE A 9 10.27 22.49 -3.12
CA ILE A 9 9.46 21.39 -3.66
C ILE A 9 9.55 21.37 -5.21
N GLU A 10 9.47 22.54 -5.84
CA GLU A 10 9.59 22.67 -7.30
C GLU A 10 10.98 22.25 -7.80
N GLN A 11 12.06 22.72 -7.16
CA GLN A 11 13.44 22.33 -7.47
C GLN A 11 13.69 20.83 -7.23
N SER A 12 13.04 20.23 -6.23
CA SER A 12 13.10 18.77 -6.01
C SER A 12 12.39 18.00 -7.12
N ARG A 13 11.30 18.53 -7.67
CA ARG A 13 10.60 17.95 -8.84
C ARG A 13 11.43 18.03 -10.11
N GLU A 14 12.11 19.14 -10.34
CA GLU A 14 12.99 19.33 -11.52
C GLU A 14 14.21 18.41 -11.48
N ARG A 15 14.91 18.30 -10.34
CA ARG A 15 16.04 17.37 -10.19
C ARG A 15 15.67 15.91 -10.37
N LYS A 16 14.43 15.50 -10.03
CA LYS A 16 13.93 14.14 -10.27
C LYS A 16 13.59 13.87 -11.73
N ARG A 17 13.14 14.86 -12.49
CA ARG A 17 12.94 14.74 -13.94
C ARG A 17 14.25 14.46 -14.68
N GLU A 18 15.37 14.95 -14.15
CA GLU A 18 16.70 14.73 -14.76
C GLU A 18 17.31 13.37 -14.44
N ASN A 19 16.96 12.73 -13.32
CA ASN A 19 17.69 11.55 -12.80
C ASN A 19 17.03 10.18 -12.97
N LYS A 20 15.81 10.09 -13.53
CA LYS A 20 15.14 8.79 -13.76
C LYS A 20 14.55 8.69 -15.16
N ARG A 21 15.42 8.48 -16.17
CA ARG A 21 14.99 8.02 -17.50
C ARG A 21 15.20 6.51 -17.57
N TYR A 22 14.11 5.75 -17.71
CA TYR A 22 14.13 4.34 -18.03
C TYR A 22 13.75 4.19 -19.50
N SER A 23 14.56 3.52 -20.29
CA SER A 23 14.22 3.20 -21.69
C SER A 23 13.72 1.76 -21.77
N LEU A 24 12.53 1.60 -22.32
CA LEU A 24 11.90 0.30 -22.55
C LEU A 24 12.24 -0.17 -23.98
N TYR A 25 12.87 -1.32 -24.12
CA TYR A 25 13.11 -1.96 -25.42
C TYR A 25 12.21 -3.19 -25.54
N LEU A 26 11.38 -3.22 -26.59
CA LEU A 26 10.60 -4.38 -26.97
C LEU A 26 11.43 -5.21 -27.95
N TYR A 27 11.82 -6.41 -27.54
CA TYR A 27 12.46 -7.41 -28.41
C TYR A 27 11.63 -8.69 -28.39
N GLY A 28 11.04 -9.02 -29.54
CA GLY A 28 10.27 -10.27 -29.68
C GLY A 28 9.11 -10.37 -28.68
N SER A 29 8.94 -11.51 -28.04
CA SER A 29 7.86 -11.81 -27.09
C SER A 29 8.21 -11.51 -25.61
N GLY A 30 9.19 -10.63 -25.32
CA GLY A 30 9.64 -10.33 -23.95
C GLY A 30 9.91 -8.85 -23.69
N ILE A 31 9.63 -8.40 -22.46
CA ILE A 31 9.96 -7.05 -21.96
C ILE A 31 11.23 -7.14 -21.13
N THR A 32 12.27 -6.41 -21.51
CA THR A 32 13.51 -6.33 -20.73
C THR A 32 13.70 -4.90 -20.24
N PHE A 33 13.93 -4.72 -18.93
CA PHE A 33 14.26 -3.43 -18.33
C PHE A 33 15.77 -3.22 -18.31
N ALA A 34 16.23 -2.07 -18.78
CA ALA A 34 17.61 -1.66 -18.65
C ALA A 34 17.70 -0.35 -17.88
N THR A 35 18.50 -0.33 -16.81
CA THR A 35 18.86 0.90 -16.09
C THR A 35 20.16 1.44 -16.66
N TRP A 36 20.19 2.73 -16.99
CA TRP A 36 21.42 3.37 -17.38
C TRP A 36 22.07 4.09 -16.19
N GLY A 37 23.18 3.52 -15.76
CA GLY A 37 24.10 4.10 -14.80
C GLY A 37 25.42 3.37 -14.85
N SER A 38 26.49 4.06 -15.30
CA SER A 38 27.91 3.67 -15.32
C SER A 38 28.28 2.38 -16.10
N GLY A 39 28.66 2.56 -17.36
CA GLY A 39 29.83 1.94 -17.97
C GLY A 39 29.91 0.42 -18.07
N VAL A 40 29.04 -0.26 -18.84
CA VAL A 40 29.38 -1.57 -19.40
C VAL A 40 29.10 -1.56 -20.90
N ARG A 41 30.17 -1.64 -21.72
CA ARG A 41 30.06 -1.92 -23.15
C ARG A 41 29.85 -3.42 -23.34
N ILE A 42 28.70 -3.80 -23.88
CA ILE A 42 28.53 -5.13 -24.46
C ILE A 42 28.66 -4.98 -25.97
N SER A 43 29.77 -5.50 -26.51
CA SER A 43 30.00 -5.66 -27.92
C SER A 43 29.33 -6.96 -28.37
N SER A 44 28.31 -6.86 -29.19
CA SER A 44 27.88 -7.96 -30.05
C SER A 44 27.56 -7.38 -31.45
N SER A 45 28.35 -7.76 -32.42
CA SER A 45 28.16 -7.40 -33.84
C SER A 45 26.82 -7.96 -34.37
N PRO A 46 26.04 -7.18 -35.11
CA PRO A 46 24.83 -7.69 -35.74
C PRO A 46 25.18 -8.58 -36.96
N PRO A 47 24.38 -9.58 -37.28
CA PRO A 47 24.55 -10.38 -38.50
C PRO A 47 24.26 -9.50 -39.73
N VAL A 48 25.13 -9.65 -40.74
CA VAL A 48 25.01 -9.04 -42.07
C VAL A 48 23.83 -9.69 -42.82
N VAL A 49 22.80 -8.92 -43.11
CA VAL A 49 21.73 -9.32 -44.04
C VAL A 49 21.69 -8.31 -45.19
N SER A 50 21.73 -8.88 -46.42
CA SER A 50 21.84 -8.18 -47.70
C SER A 50 20.69 -7.23 -47.99
N ALA A 51 20.99 -6.22 -48.81
CA ALA A 51 20.17 -5.10 -49.20
C ALA A 51 18.78 -5.49 -49.78
N GLY A 52 17.75 -5.13 -49.03
CA GLY A 52 16.41 -4.91 -49.54
C GLY A 52 15.89 -3.66 -48.82
N THR A 53 15.48 -2.66 -49.61
CA THR A 53 15.06 -1.33 -49.14
C THR A 53 13.82 -1.46 -48.27
N PHE A 54 13.99 -1.53 -46.97
CA PHE A 54 12.91 -1.37 -46.00
C PHE A 54 12.93 0.08 -45.45
N LEU A 55 11.91 0.81 -45.79
CA LEU A 55 11.60 2.09 -45.16
C LEU A 55 11.29 1.85 -43.66
N TYR A 56 12.28 2.04 -42.81
CA TYR A 56 12.05 2.12 -41.35
C TYR A 56 11.22 3.37 -41.04
N ARG A 57 9.92 3.19 -40.85
CA ARG A 57 9.13 4.12 -40.08
C ARG A 57 9.71 4.12 -38.67
N THR A 58 10.41 5.17 -38.29
CA THR A 58 10.80 5.41 -36.91
C THR A 58 9.54 5.43 -36.06
N ALA A 59 9.25 4.30 -35.39
CA ALA A 59 8.28 4.28 -34.33
C ALA A 59 8.80 5.22 -33.24
N GLN A 60 8.11 6.33 -33.04
CA GLN A 60 8.34 7.21 -31.93
C GLN A 60 8.14 6.40 -30.65
N CYS A 61 9.24 5.99 -30.01
CA CYS A 61 9.18 5.42 -28.67
C CYS A 61 8.60 6.50 -27.76
N ARG A 62 7.33 6.36 -27.38
CA ARG A 62 6.78 7.14 -26.26
C ARG A 62 7.47 6.61 -25.00
N GLU A 63 8.25 7.45 -24.34
CA GLU A 63 8.68 7.20 -22.97
C GLU A 63 7.40 7.11 -22.13
N VAL A 64 7.08 5.90 -21.65
CA VAL A 64 5.99 5.72 -20.70
C VAL A 64 6.57 6.07 -19.33
N GLU A 65 6.26 7.27 -18.86
CA GLU A 65 6.56 7.66 -17.47
C GLU A 65 5.69 6.78 -16.57
N ILE A 66 6.29 5.79 -15.91
CA ILE A 66 5.55 4.92 -14.98
C ILE A 66 5.27 5.76 -13.74
N SER A 67 4.02 6.15 -13.57
CA SER A 67 3.56 6.82 -12.35
C SER A 67 3.77 5.91 -11.15
N MET A 68 4.33 6.47 -10.07
CA MET A 68 4.47 5.80 -8.79
C MET A 68 3.27 6.10 -7.86
N MET A 69 2.27 6.82 -8.34
CA MET A 69 1.05 7.11 -7.59
C MET A 69 0.09 5.92 -7.60
N ILE A 70 -0.34 5.51 -6.42
CA ILE A 70 -1.22 4.34 -6.24
C ILE A 70 -2.55 4.52 -6.97
N LYS A 71 -3.12 5.73 -7.00
CA LYS A 71 -4.34 6.01 -7.76
C LYS A 71 -4.22 5.64 -9.24
N ASP A 72 -3.04 5.87 -9.85
CA ASP A 72 -2.81 5.55 -11.26
C ASP A 72 -2.65 4.04 -11.46
N ILE A 73 -2.01 3.35 -10.50
CA ILE A 73 -1.93 1.88 -10.47
C ILE A 73 -3.33 1.26 -10.40
N LEU A 74 -4.18 1.77 -9.51
CA LEU A 74 -5.55 1.26 -9.33
C LEU A 74 -6.46 1.55 -10.55
N ALA A 75 -6.18 2.61 -11.28
CA ALA A 75 -6.93 2.98 -12.49
C ALA A 75 -6.77 1.98 -13.65
N TYR A 76 -5.72 1.14 -13.66
CA TYR A 76 -5.55 0.08 -14.66
C TYR A 76 -6.59 -1.04 -14.55
N GLY A 77 -7.30 -1.18 -13.43
CA GLY A 77 -8.37 -2.16 -13.23
C GLY A 77 -7.94 -3.62 -13.25
N ARG A 78 -6.63 -3.91 -13.22
CA ARG A 78 -6.09 -5.28 -13.16
C ARG A 78 -6.00 -5.78 -11.72
N PRO A 79 -6.12 -7.11 -11.49
CA PRO A 79 -5.86 -7.67 -10.16
C PRO A 79 -4.51 -7.23 -9.62
N SER A 80 -4.50 -6.66 -8.42
CA SER A 80 -3.32 -6.12 -7.78
C SER A 80 -3.20 -6.57 -6.34
N VAL A 81 -1.98 -6.87 -5.91
CA VAL A 81 -1.66 -7.27 -4.53
C VAL A 81 -0.62 -6.32 -3.99
N SER A 82 -0.84 -5.83 -2.78
CA SER A 82 0.06 -4.96 -2.05
C SER A 82 0.32 -5.50 -0.64
N PHE A 83 1.40 -5.07 -0.01
CA PHE A 83 1.81 -5.58 1.30
C PHE A 83 1.99 -4.46 2.31
N GLU A 84 1.62 -4.74 3.57
CA GLU A 84 1.96 -3.88 4.69
C GLU A 84 3.22 -4.39 5.40
N VAL A 85 4.09 -3.45 5.77
CA VAL A 85 5.27 -3.69 6.60
C VAL A 85 5.31 -2.72 7.77
N PHE A 86 5.93 -3.18 8.87
CA PHE A 86 6.11 -2.40 10.08
C PHE A 86 7.56 -1.96 10.20
N PRO A 87 7.84 -0.69 10.51
CA PRO A 87 9.19 -0.28 10.87
C PRO A 87 9.65 -0.98 12.17
N PRO A 88 10.96 -1.06 12.43
CA PRO A 88 11.45 -1.64 13.66
C PRO A 88 10.93 -0.86 14.88
N ARG A 89 10.73 -1.55 16.00
CA ARG A 89 10.44 -0.89 17.28
C ARG A 89 11.62 -0.01 17.68
N LYS A 90 11.35 0.95 18.58
CA LYS A 90 12.43 1.76 19.17
C LYS A 90 13.55 0.83 19.67
N ASP A 91 14.77 1.18 19.36
CA ASP A 91 16.00 0.45 19.74
C ASP A 91 16.16 -0.97 19.12
N ALA A 92 15.25 -1.38 18.24
CA ALA A 92 15.42 -2.63 17.49
C ALA A 92 16.24 -2.41 16.20
N PRO A 93 17.04 -3.39 15.79
CA PRO A 93 17.86 -3.27 14.57
C PRO A 93 16.98 -3.18 13.31
N PHE A 94 17.45 -2.37 12.35
CA PHE A 94 16.77 -2.18 11.06
C PHE A 94 16.90 -3.39 10.12
N GLU A 95 17.99 -4.12 10.21
CA GLU A 95 18.38 -5.14 9.24
C GLU A 95 17.34 -6.27 9.06
N PRO A 96 16.72 -6.81 10.13
CA PRO A 96 15.67 -7.82 9.97
C PRO A 96 14.46 -7.30 9.17
N VAL A 97 14.07 -6.02 9.38
CA VAL A 97 12.96 -5.40 8.65
C VAL A 97 13.35 -5.16 7.20
N LYS A 98 14.55 -4.62 6.92
CA LYS A 98 15.04 -4.44 5.55
C LYS A 98 15.12 -5.76 4.79
N SER A 99 15.59 -6.83 5.42
CA SER A 99 15.62 -8.16 4.83
C SER A 99 14.20 -8.66 4.50
N ALA A 100 13.23 -8.46 5.40
CA ALA A 100 11.84 -8.82 5.15
C ALA A 100 11.25 -8.01 3.99
N VAL A 101 11.48 -6.68 3.97
CA VAL A 101 11.06 -5.77 2.87
C VAL A 101 11.64 -6.22 1.54
N ALA A 102 12.94 -6.54 1.48
CA ALA A 102 13.59 -7.00 0.25
C ALA A 102 13.03 -8.35 -0.25
N ARG A 103 12.65 -9.27 0.67
CA ARG A 103 11.97 -10.53 0.29
C ARG A 103 10.57 -10.27 -0.26
N LEU A 104 9.81 -9.38 0.37
CA LEU A 104 8.47 -8.99 -0.08
C LEU A 104 8.52 -8.28 -1.43
N ALA A 105 9.48 -7.38 -1.65
CA ALA A 105 9.64 -6.67 -2.92
C ALA A 105 9.89 -7.63 -4.10
N ARG A 106 10.58 -8.76 -3.88
CA ARG A 106 10.77 -9.81 -4.91
C ARG A 106 9.48 -10.53 -5.34
N GLN A 107 8.38 -10.35 -4.61
CA GLN A 107 7.06 -10.83 -5.01
C GLN A 107 6.34 -9.87 -5.96
N HIS A 108 7.00 -8.77 -6.37
CA HIS A 108 6.48 -7.76 -7.29
C HIS A 108 5.11 -7.20 -6.88
N PRO A 109 4.94 -6.73 -5.62
CA PRO A 109 3.68 -6.12 -5.21
C PRO A 109 3.46 -4.81 -5.99
N SER A 110 2.18 -4.43 -6.15
CA SER A 110 1.81 -3.17 -6.78
C SER A 110 2.29 -1.95 -5.99
N PHE A 111 2.33 -2.07 -4.67
CA PHE A 111 2.94 -1.10 -3.76
C PHE A 111 3.18 -1.76 -2.39
N MET A 112 3.91 -1.09 -1.51
CA MET A 112 4.07 -1.51 -0.11
C MET A 112 3.76 -0.37 0.83
N SER A 113 2.88 -0.60 1.82
CA SER A 113 2.62 0.37 2.88
C SER A 113 3.59 0.19 4.05
N VAL A 114 3.95 1.30 4.66
CA VAL A 114 4.83 1.34 5.84
C VAL A 114 4.08 2.00 6.97
N THR A 115 3.81 1.24 8.04
CA THR A 115 3.02 1.73 9.16
C THR A 115 3.74 2.84 9.92
N TYR A 116 2.95 3.70 10.57
CA TYR A 116 3.45 4.68 11.51
C TYR A 116 3.62 4.00 12.88
N GLY A 117 4.81 4.05 13.46
CA GLY A 117 5.04 3.38 14.74
C GLY A 117 4.44 4.18 15.92
N ALA A 118 3.95 3.47 16.91
CA ALA A 118 3.26 4.03 18.08
C ALA A 118 4.15 4.72 19.13
N SER A 119 5.46 4.87 18.89
CA SER A 119 6.41 5.45 19.87
C SER A 119 7.28 6.54 19.24
N GLY A 120 7.49 7.64 19.94
CA GLY A 120 8.05 8.95 19.55
C GLY A 120 9.29 9.06 18.65
N ASN A 121 9.94 7.98 18.24
CA ASN A 121 10.98 7.93 17.20
C ASN A 121 10.51 7.25 15.92
N SER A 122 9.21 7.07 15.77
CA SER A 122 8.60 6.27 14.69
C SER A 122 8.64 6.95 13.34
N GLN A 123 8.64 8.28 13.30
CA GLN A 123 8.66 9.08 12.06
C GLN A 123 9.89 8.77 11.22
N ALA A 124 11.09 8.90 11.79
CA ALA A 124 12.35 8.63 11.10
C ALA A 124 12.41 7.18 10.58
N ASN A 125 11.88 6.23 11.36
CA ASN A 125 11.86 4.83 10.99
C ASN A 125 10.89 4.56 9.83
N THR A 126 9.71 5.17 9.83
CA THR A 126 8.73 5.07 8.73
C THR A 126 9.33 5.63 7.43
N VAL A 127 9.93 6.83 7.47
CA VAL A 127 10.58 7.45 6.31
C VAL A 127 11.73 6.59 5.79
N ALA A 128 12.58 6.05 6.70
CA ALA A 128 13.72 5.22 6.30
C ALA A 128 13.30 3.90 5.63
N ILE A 129 12.25 3.22 6.14
CA ILE A 129 11.74 2.00 5.51
C ILE A 129 11.01 2.33 4.21
N ALA A 130 10.23 3.43 4.13
CA ALA A 130 9.59 3.86 2.90
C ALA A 130 10.61 4.22 1.80
N ALA A 131 11.72 4.88 2.18
CA ALA A 131 12.84 5.13 1.27
C ALA A 131 13.43 3.81 0.74
N HIS A 132 13.63 2.84 1.63
CA HIS A 132 14.15 1.53 1.23
C HIS A 132 13.21 0.77 0.29
N VAL A 133 11.89 0.85 0.50
CA VAL A 133 10.89 0.30 -0.45
C VAL A 133 11.04 0.95 -1.83
N GLN A 134 11.18 2.28 -1.88
CA GLN A 134 11.39 3.03 -3.12
C GLN A 134 12.70 2.65 -3.83
N GLU A 135 13.80 2.45 -3.07
CA GLU A 135 15.10 1.99 -3.60
C GLU A 135 15.00 0.62 -4.27
N LEU A 136 14.10 -0.24 -3.80
CA LEU A 136 13.82 -1.55 -4.40
C LEU A 136 12.90 -1.48 -5.63
N GLY A 137 12.50 -0.28 -6.07
CA GLY A 137 11.66 -0.07 -7.24
C GLY A 137 10.17 -0.31 -7.02
N VAL A 138 9.73 -0.42 -5.76
CA VAL A 138 8.31 -0.60 -5.40
C VAL A 138 7.73 0.73 -4.92
N PRO A 139 6.53 1.16 -5.37
CA PRO A 139 5.87 2.34 -4.84
C PRO A 139 5.62 2.21 -3.33
N ALA A 140 6.09 3.19 -2.55
CA ALA A 140 5.86 3.23 -1.11
C ALA A 140 4.62 4.05 -0.76
N LEU A 141 3.81 3.53 0.18
CA LEU A 141 2.70 4.21 0.84
C LEU A 141 3.08 4.47 2.31
N ALA A 142 3.43 5.68 2.66
CA ALA A 142 3.76 5.99 4.04
C ALA A 142 2.50 6.29 4.86
N HIS A 143 2.33 5.63 6.00
CA HIS A 143 1.29 6.03 6.95
C HIS A 143 1.70 7.33 7.63
N LEU A 144 0.73 8.22 7.85
CA LEU A 144 0.88 9.45 8.60
C LEU A 144 -0.33 9.64 9.50
N THR A 145 -0.07 9.93 10.79
CA THR A 145 -1.12 10.10 11.78
C THR A 145 -1.28 11.57 12.17
N CYS A 146 -2.51 11.98 12.51
CA CYS A 146 -2.81 13.36 12.83
C CYS A 146 -2.83 13.68 14.34
N LEU A 147 -3.19 12.72 15.21
CA LEU A 147 -3.22 12.99 16.66
C LEU A 147 -1.82 13.30 17.20
N GLY A 148 -1.71 14.42 17.90
CA GLY A 148 -0.45 14.94 18.40
C GLY A 148 0.44 15.63 17.36
N ALA A 149 0.02 15.69 16.09
CA ALA A 149 0.76 16.39 15.05
C ALA A 149 0.53 17.90 15.09
N THR A 150 1.54 18.67 14.69
CA THR A 150 1.48 20.12 14.47
C THR A 150 1.70 20.44 12.99
N ASP A 151 1.41 21.68 12.61
CA ASP A 151 1.69 22.17 11.25
C ASP A 151 3.16 21.99 10.86
N GLU A 152 4.08 22.24 11.81
CA GLU A 152 5.52 22.11 11.62
C GLU A 152 5.94 20.65 11.47
N SER A 153 5.40 19.74 12.29
CA SER A 153 5.73 18.31 12.20
C SER A 153 5.23 17.72 10.87
N ILE A 154 3.99 18.02 10.47
CA ILE A 154 3.44 17.58 9.17
C ILE A 154 4.29 18.12 8.00
N ALA A 155 4.69 19.40 8.05
CA ALA A 155 5.52 20.00 7.01
C ALA A 155 6.91 19.35 6.94
N SER A 156 7.52 19.05 8.07
CA SER A 156 8.81 18.36 8.16
C SER A 156 8.74 16.94 7.61
N GLU A 157 7.71 16.17 8.03
CA GLU A 157 7.53 14.78 7.58
C GLU A 157 7.23 14.68 6.09
N THR A 158 6.35 15.52 5.58
CA THR A 158 6.04 15.56 4.15
C THR A 158 7.25 15.96 3.31
N LEU A 159 8.10 16.85 3.81
CA LEU A 159 9.37 17.17 3.15
C LEU A 159 10.31 15.97 3.12
N ALA A 160 10.48 15.27 4.25
CA ALA A 160 11.33 14.07 4.34
C ALA A 160 10.83 12.96 3.40
N LEU A 161 9.52 12.69 3.37
CA LEU A 161 8.91 11.72 2.45
C LEU A 161 9.15 12.10 0.98
N ARG A 162 9.01 13.39 0.63
CA ARG A 162 9.34 13.88 -0.72
C ARG A 162 10.79 13.65 -1.09
N GLN A 163 11.70 13.97 -0.18
CA GLN A 163 13.14 13.76 -0.41
C GLN A 163 13.47 12.28 -0.60
N ALA A 164 12.76 11.40 0.10
CA ALA A 164 12.85 9.95 -0.07
C ALA A 164 12.17 9.41 -1.35
N GLY A 165 11.50 10.26 -2.12
CA GLY A 165 10.80 9.85 -3.34
C GLY A 165 9.42 9.26 -3.13
N VAL A 166 8.88 9.33 -1.93
CA VAL A 166 7.53 8.85 -1.62
C VAL A 166 6.49 9.83 -2.14
N GLU A 167 5.50 9.34 -2.88
CA GLU A 167 4.43 10.13 -3.49
C GLU A 167 3.05 9.80 -2.92
N ASN A 168 2.95 8.79 -2.06
CA ASN A 168 1.69 8.28 -1.53
C ASN A 168 1.68 8.32 0.00
N ILE A 169 0.59 8.84 0.59
CA ILE A 169 0.39 8.92 2.05
C ILE A 169 -0.95 8.30 2.41
N LEU A 170 -0.96 7.39 3.40
CA LEU A 170 -2.17 6.92 4.06
C LEU A 170 -2.45 7.81 5.26
N CYS A 171 -3.53 8.61 5.17
CA CYS A 171 -3.95 9.54 6.20
C CYS A 171 -4.74 8.81 7.29
N LEU A 172 -4.21 8.78 8.49
CA LEU A 172 -4.82 8.10 9.64
C LEU A 172 -5.03 9.08 10.80
N ARG A 173 -5.97 8.75 11.69
CA ARG A 173 -6.11 9.48 12.95
C ARG A 173 -4.92 9.20 13.88
N GLY A 174 -4.57 7.93 14.02
CA GLY A 174 -3.65 7.44 15.02
C GLY A 174 -4.31 7.28 16.40
N ASP A 175 -3.54 6.81 17.35
CA ASP A 175 -3.96 6.62 18.75
C ASP A 175 -3.18 7.57 19.65
N LEU A 176 -3.84 8.15 20.63
CA LEU A 176 -3.16 8.88 21.69
C LEU A 176 -2.44 7.87 22.60
N PRO A 177 -1.22 8.19 23.08
CA PRO A 177 -0.59 7.40 24.12
C PRO A 177 -1.52 7.30 25.33
N LYS A 178 -1.58 6.12 25.97
CA LYS A 178 -2.50 5.84 27.08
C LYS A 178 -2.37 6.82 28.27
N ASP A 179 -1.19 7.41 28.43
CA ASP A 179 -0.85 8.34 29.51
C ASP A 179 -0.90 9.81 29.06
N SER A 180 -1.52 10.09 27.89
CA SER A 180 -1.63 11.46 27.38
C SER A 180 -2.65 12.24 28.20
N ALA A 181 -2.27 13.44 28.67
CA ALA A 181 -3.18 14.35 29.32
C ALA A 181 -4.24 14.89 28.33
N GLU A 182 -5.42 15.24 28.82
CA GLU A 182 -6.42 15.97 28.05
C GLU A 182 -5.78 17.25 27.49
N GLY A 183 -5.89 17.44 26.15
CA GLY A 183 -5.28 18.57 25.43
C GLY A 183 -4.02 18.25 24.61
N GLN A 184 -3.46 17.05 24.70
CA GLN A 184 -2.31 16.64 23.87
C GLN A 184 -2.68 16.17 22.46
N ALA A 185 -3.96 16.19 22.08
CA ALA A 185 -4.43 15.74 20.78
C ALA A 185 -3.95 16.62 19.61
N GLY A 186 -3.49 17.84 19.87
CA GLY A 186 -3.06 18.78 18.83
C GLY A 186 -4.24 19.40 18.06
N PRO A 187 -3.96 20.18 17.02
CA PRO A 187 -4.98 20.85 16.21
C PRO A 187 -5.71 19.94 15.22
N PHE A 188 -5.21 18.73 14.99
CA PHE A 188 -5.78 17.77 14.03
C PHE A 188 -6.37 16.60 14.80
N LEU A 189 -7.70 16.55 14.91
CA LEU A 189 -8.42 15.57 15.73
C LEU A 189 -8.85 14.34 14.91
N HIS A 190 -9.07 14.51 13.62
CA HIS A 190 -9.57 13.47 12.74
C HIS A 190 -8.74 13.36 11.45
N ALA A 191 -8.72 12.18 10.87
CA ALA A 191 -7.98 11.94 9.61
C ALA A 191 -8.39 12.90 8.48
N VAL A 192 -9.65 13.38 8.48
CA VAL A 192 -10.13 14.37 7.50
C VAL A 192 -9.35 15.69 7.58
N ASP A 193 -8.93 16.10 8.77
CA ASP A 193 -8.14 17.32 8.97
C ASP A 193 -6.77 17.18 8.32
N LEU A 194 -6.16 16.00 8.47
CA LEU A 194 -4.89 15.67 7.82
C LEU A 194 -5.04 15.62 6.29
N VAL A 195 -6.14 15.04 5.76
CA VAL A 195 -6.43 15.03 4.32
C VAL A 195 -6.51 16.46 3.77
N ARG A 196 -7.29 17.33 4.40
CA ARG A 196 -7.41 18.75 4.02
C ARG A 196 -6.05 19.45 4.02
N LYS A 197 -5.24 19.18 5.05
CA LYS A 197 -3.89 19.74 5.18
C LYS A 197 -2.94 19.28 4.09
N LEU A 198 -3.00 17.99 3.71
CA LEU A 198 -2.07 17.38 2.76
C LEU A 198 -2.47 17.60 1.30
N LYS A 199 -3.76 17.83 1.01
CA LYS A 199 -4.25 17.99 -0.37
C LYS A 199 -3.44 19.00 -1.21
N PRO A 200 -3.08 20.19 -0.68
CA PRO A 200 -2.28 21.17 -1.44
C PRO A 200 -0.84 20.72 -1.72
N TYR A 201 -0.34 19.71 -1.00
CA TYR A 201 1.01 19.22 -1.22
C TYR A 201 1.14 18.31 -2.44
N GLY A 202 0.04 17.82 -3.04
CA GLY A 202 0.04 17.03 -4.27
C GLY A 202 0.54 15.60 -4.10
N PHE A 203 0.36 15.01 -2.93
CA PHE A 203 0.50 13.56 -2.72
C PHE A 203 -0.75 12.83 -3.23
N CYS A 204 -0.60 11.57 -3.58
CA CYS A 204 -1.70 10.64 -3.68
C CYS A 204 -2.10 10.24 -2.26
N LEU A 205 -3.35 10.51 -1.89
CA LEU A 205 -3.84 10.36 -0.53
C LEU A 205 -4.77 9.14 -0.40
N GLY A 206 -4.38 8.21 0.46
CA GLY A 206 -5.23 7.11 0.89
C GLY A 206 -5.85 7.35 2.27
N GLY A 207 -6.89 6.63 2.58
CA GLY A 207 -7.51 6.62 3.91
C GLY A 207 -7.95 5.23 4.34
N ALA A 208 -8.24 5.05 5.64
CA ALA A 208 -8.81 3.81 6.16
C ALA A 208 -10.34 3.84 6.15
N CYS A 209 -10.95 2.66 5.93
CA CYS A 209 -12.39 2.43 6.09
C CYS A 209 -12.64 1.07 6.78
N TYR A 210 -13.85 0.87 7.29
CA TYR A 210 -14.15 -0.21 8.23
C TYR A 210 -15.40 -0.96 7.81
N PRO A 211 -15.29 -2.16 7.20
CA PRO A 211 -16.45 -2.94 6.74
C PRO A 211 -17.44 -3.32 7.86
N GLU A 212 -16.94 -3.37 9.10
CA GLU A 212 -17.70 -3.76 10.30
C GLU A 212 -17.89 -2.59 11.29
N CYS A 213 -17.74 -1.34 10.83
CA CYS A 213 -17.75 -0.10 11.60
C CYS A 213 -16.46 0.17 12.38
N HIS A 214 -16.10 1.46 12.48
CA HIS A 214 -15.00 1.89 13.33
C HIS A 214 -15.32 1.65 14.81
N PRO A 215 -14.39 1.10 15.63
CA PRO A 215 -14.66 0.80 17.06
C PRO A 215 -15.19 1.99 17.89
N ASP A 216 -14.79 3.21 17.55
CA ASP A 216 -15.24 4.43 18.23
C ASP A 216 -16.52 5.02 17.61
N CYS A 217 -17.13 4.37 16.61
CA CYS A 217 -18.36 4.81 16.00
C CYS A 217 -19.53 3.91 16.44
N ALA A 218 -20.65 4.49 16.83
CA ALA A 218 -21.79 3.72 17.33
C ALA A 218 -22.52 2.96 16.22
N HIS A 219 -22.53 3.52 15.01
CA HIS A 219 -23.30 2.97 13.87
C HIS A 219 -22.48 3.02 12.58
N LEU A 220 -22.58 1.96 11.77
CA LEU A 220 -21.93 1.87 10.47
C LEU A 220 -22.33 3.00 9.52
N GLU A 221 -23.58 3.46 9.60
CA GLU A 221 -24.08 4.54 8.74
C GLU A 221 -23.37 5.88 9.03
N ASP A 222 -23.05 6.16 10.30
CA ASP A 222 -22.30 7.36 10.69
C ASP A 222 -20.84 7.24 10.26
N ASP A 223 -20.23 6.05 10.40
CA ASP A 223 -18.86 5.80 9.91
C ASP A 223 -18.75 5.99 8.38
N ILE A 224 -19.79 5.59 7.63
CA ILE A 224 -19.85 5.84 6.18
C ILE A 224 -19.97 7.35 5.88
N VAL A 225 -20.69 8.13 6.67
CA VAL A 225 -20.75 9.59 6.52
C VAL A 225 -19.35 10.20 6.72
N HIS A 226 -18.66 9.82 7.78
CA HIS A 226 -17.27 10.28 8.03
C HIS A 226 -16.30 9.84 6.92
N LEU A 227 -16.47 8.64 6.37
CA LEU A 227 -15.68 8.22 5.22
C LEU A 227 -15.94 9.11 4.00
N ARG A 228 -17.21 9.40 3.70
CA ARG A 228 -17.56 10.29 2.60
C ARG A 228 -16.94 11.69 2.78
N GLU A 229 -16.96 12.26 3.97
CA GLU A 229 -16.30 13.53 4.27
C GLU A 229 -14.80 13.49 3.96
N LYS A 230 -14.12 12.38 4.30
CA LYS A 230 -12.70 12.18 3.97
C LYS A 230 -12.47 12.12 2.45
N VAL A 231 -13.36 11.44 1.71
CA VAL A 231 -13.30 11.36 0.25
C VAL A 231 -13.53 12.73 -0.39
N GLU A 232 -14.54 13.47 0.05
CA GLU A 232 -14.83 14.84 -0.40
C GLU A 232 -13.68 15.81 -0.07
N ALA A 233 -12.97 15.61 1.04
CA ALA A 233 -11.78 16.36 1.40
C ALA A 233 -10.58 16.09 0.46
N GLY A 234 -10.61 14.97 -0.28
CA GLY A 234 -9.64 14.71 -1.34
C GLY A 234 -8.85 13.41 -1.25
N LEU A 235 -9.39 12.36 -0.64
CA LEU A 235 -8.79 11.02 -0.76
C LEU A 235 -8.88 10.52 -2.22
N ASP A 236 -7.83 9.88 -2.67
CA ASP A 236 -7.74 9.26 -3.99
C ASP A 236 -8.14 7.77 -3.96
N PHE A 237 -8.02 7.09 -2.80
CA PHE A 237 -8.42 5.70 -2.57
C PHE A 237 -8.61 5.42 -1.09
N VAL A 238 -9.18 4.27 -0.74
CA VAL A 238 -9.28 3.80 0.65
C VAL A 238 -8.87 2.34 0.78
N THR A 239 -8.31 1.97 1.95
CA THR A 239 -7.97 0.59 2.31
C THR A 239 -8.83 0.18 3.49
N THR A 240 -9.41 -1.01 3.44
CA THR A 240 -10.27 -1.47 4.55
C THR A 240 -9.45 -1.99 5.72
N GLN A 241 -10.01 -1.89 6.94
CA GLN A 241 -9.62 -2.77 8.03
C GLN A 241 -9.81 -4.23 7.58
N MET A 242 -9.05 -5.16 8.18
CA MET A 242 -9.22 -6.59 7.93
C MET A 242 -10.65 -7.05 8.22
N PHE A 243 -11.10 -8.03 7.49
CA PHE A 243 -12.35 -8.77 7.67
C PHE A 243 -12.13 -10.22 7.29
N PHE A 244 -12.96 -11.12 7.80
CA PHE A 244 -12.84 -12.58 7.54
C PHE A 244 -14.04 -13.15 6.78
N ASP A 245 -15.06 -12.36 6.48
CA ASP A 245 -16.23 -12.74 5.68
C ASP A 245 -16.40 -11.76 4.52
N ASN A 246 -16.22 -12.23 3.30
CA ASN A 246 -16.35 -11.40 2.10
C ASN A 246 -17.78 -10.86 1.92
N ASN A 247 -18.80 -11.55 2.43
CA ASN A 247 -20.17 -11.04 2.36
C ASN A 247 -20.38 -9.76 3.19
N ILE A 248 -19.63 -9.59 4.29
CA ILE A 248 -19.62 -8.33 5.05
C ILE A 248 -19.05 -7.23 4.19
N PHE A 249 -17.91 -7.48 3.54
CA PHE A 249 -17.27 -6.53 2.63
C PHE A 249 -18.18 -6.18 1.43
N TYR A 250 -18.82 -7.14 0.78
CA TYR A 250 -19.71 -6.87 -0.36
C TYR A 250 -20.90 -6.00 0.02
N ARG A 251 -21.54 -6.28 1.18
CA ARG A 251 -22.61 -5.42 1.71
C ARG A 251 -22.13 -4.01 2.02
N TYR A 252 -20.93 -3.90 2.60
CA TYR A 252 -20.32 -2.61 2.87
C TYR A 252 -20.05 -1.84 1.57
N LEU A 253 -19.46 -2.50 0.57
CA LEU A 253 -19.19 -1.90 -0.74
C LEU A 253 -20.46 -1.35 -1.40
N SER A 254 -21.58 -2.11 -1.37
CA SER A 254 -22.88 -1.65 -1.86
C SER A 254 -23.32 -0.37 -1.14
N LYS A 255 -23.31 -0.38 0.20
CA LYS A 255 -23.68 0.80 1.01
C LYS A 255 -22.81 2.02 0.69
N LEU A 256 -21.51 1.84 0.46
CA LEU A 256 -20.61 2.93 0.07
C LEU A 256 -21.02 3.54 -1.28
N ARG A 257 -21.31 2.69 -2.27
CA ARG A 257 -21.75 3.16 -3.61
C ARG A 257 -23.08 3.89 -3.54
N ASP A 258 -24.04 3.39 -2.76
CA ASP A 258 -25.33 4.05 -2.52
C ASP A 258 -25.20 5.43 -1.86
N ARG A 259 -24.10 5.65 -1.11
CA ARG A 259 -23.79 6.94 -0.47
C ARG A 259 -22.82 7.81 -1.27
N GLY A 260 -22.54 7.45 -2.53
CA GLY A 260 -21.71 8.24 -3.47
C GLY A 260 -20.21 8.14 -3.24
N VAL A 261 -19.72 7.16 -2.47
CA VAL A 261 -18.28 6.89 -2.34
C VAL A 261 -17.84 6.10 -3.57
N THR A 262 -17.14 6.75 -4.51
CA THR A 262 -16.76 6.17 -5.81
C THR A 262 -15.27 5.88 -5.96
N VAL A 263 -14.44 6.35 -5.03
CA VAL A 263 -12.99 6.09 -5.07
C VAL A 263 -12.69 4.57 -5.02
N PRO A 264 -11.54 4.14 -5.56
CA PRO A 264 -11.08 2.75 -5.43
C PRO A 264 -11.01 2.30 -3.97
N ILE A 265 -11.44 1.06 -3.72
CA ILE A 265 -11.41 0.43 -2.41
C ILE A 265 -10.50 -0.78 -2.47
N ILE A 266 -9.49 -0.81 -1.61
CA ILE A 266 -8.52 -1.89 -1.49
C ILE A 266 -8.96 -2.77 -0.31
N ALA A 267 -9.18 -4.05 -0.55
CA ALA A 267 -9.60 -5.00 0.48
C ALA A 267 -8.42 -5.42 1.35
N GLY A 268 -8.47 -5.13 2.65
CA GLY A 268 -7.45 -5.51 3.63
C GLY A 268 -7.60 -6.97 4.07
N ILE A 269 -6.58 -7.77 3.85
CA ILE A 269 -6.55 -9.21 4.13
C ILE A 269 -5.52 -9.52 5.21
N MET A 270 -5.94 -10.21 6.28
CA MET A 270 -5.08 -10.65 7.37
C MET A 270 -4.88 -12.16 7.35
N PRO A 271 -3.76 -12.67 6.84
CA PRO A 271 -3.43 -14.09 6.98
C PRO A 271 -3.10 -14.42 8.44
N VAL A 272 -3.86 -15.31 9.04
CA VAL A 272 -3.68 -15.66 10.46
C VAL A 272 -2.70 -16.82 10.58
N ALA A 273 -1.45 -16.50 10.83
CA ALA A 273 -0.39 -17.50 11.07
C ALA A 273 -0.20 -17.89 12.55
N ASN A 274 -0.96 -17.27 13.47
CA ASN A 274 -0.88 -17.53 14.91
C ASN A 274 -2.28 -17.45 15.52
N GLY A 275 -2.86 -18.59 15.83
CA GLY A 275 -4.22 -18.69 16.38
C GLY A 275 -4.39 -18.04 17.76
N ARG A 276 -3.33 -18.03 18.60
CA ARG A 276 -3.40 -17.48 19.95
C ARG A 276 -3.67 -15.98 20.01
N GLN A 277 -3.35 -15.25 18.95
CA GLN A 277 -3.50 -13.80 18.91
C GLN A 277 -4.84 -13.35 18.29
N ILE A 278 -5.54 -14.24 17.58
CA ILE A 278 -6.70 -13.84 16.77
C ILE A 278 -7.84 -13.21 17.58
N SER A 279 -8.17 -13.80 18.73
CA SER A 279 -9.24 -13.27 19.59
C SER A 279 -8.94 -11.88 20.13
N ARG A 280 -7.66 -11.59 20.43
CA ARG A 280 -7.22 -10.24 20.82
C ARG A 280 -7.29 -9.27 19.64
N ILE A 281 -6.83 -9.70 18.48
CA ILE A 281 -6.83 -8.88 17.26
C ILE A 281 -8.26 -8.50 16.88
N CYS A 282 -9.18 -9.47 16.80
CA CYS A 282 -10.59 -9.23 16.50
C CYS A 282 -11.25 -8.26 17.51
N ARG A 283 -10.96 -8.41 18.81
CA ARG A 283 -11.50 -7.51 19.83
C ARG A 283 -10.99 -6.08 19.69
N LEU A 284 -9.72 -5.88 19.33
CA LEU A 284 -9.12 -4.57 19.16
C LEU A 284 -9.61 -3.85 17.89
N SER A 285 -9.88 -4.61 16.83
CA SER A 285 -10.33 -4.07 15.54
C SER A 285 -11.85 -4.02 15.39
N GLY A 286 -12.61 -4.62 16.30
CA GLY A 286 -14.06 -4.80 16.16
C GLY A 286 -14.45 -5.84 15.11
N THR A 287 -13.51 -6.66 14.63
CA THR A 287 -13.73 -7.59 13.52
C THR A 287 -14.42 -8.88 13.97
N TYR A 288 -15.47 -9.28 13.25
CA TYR A 288 -16.17 -10.54 13.44
C TYR A 288 -15.32 -11.74 12.99
N LEU A 289 -15.29 -12.79 13.82
CA LEU A 289 -14.67 -14.06 13.49
C LEU A 289 -15.73 -15.06 13.04
N PRO A 290 -15.87 -15.36 11.73
CA PRO A 290 -16.88 -16.29 11.23
C PRO A 290 -16.72 -17.68 11.80
N SER A 291 -17.85 -18.40 12.02
CA SER A 291 -17.85 -19.75 12.59
C SER A 291 -16.94 -20.73 11.83
N ARG A 292 -16.91 -20.59 10.48
CA ARG A 292 -16.03 -21.39 9.61
C ARG A 292 -14.55 -21.14 9.95
N PHE A 293 -14.14 -19.91 10.10
CA PHE A 293 -12.74 -19.58 10.41
C PHE A 293 -12.41 -19.86 11.87
N LYS A 294 -13.37 -19.63 12.79
CA LYS A 294 -13.23 -20.01 14.20
C LYS A 294 -12.94 -21.50 14.36
N ALA A 295 -13.65 -22.38 13.64
CA ALA A 295 -13.40 -23.83 13.68
C ALA A 295 -11.97 -24.19 13.24
N ILE A 296 -11.40 -23.48 12.25
CA ILE A 296 -10.01 -23.65 11.83
C ILE A 296 -9.05 -23.22 12.94
N VAL A 297 -9.30 -22.07 13.57
CA VAL A 297 -8.47 -21.56 14.67
C VAL A 297 -8.55 -22.47 15.88
N ASP A 298 -9.73 -22.94 16.25
CA ASP A 298 -9.94 -23.86 17.39
C ASP A 298 -9.20 -25.19 17.15
N ARG A 299 -9.14 -25.67 15.90
CA ARG A 299 -8.50 -26.95 15.56
C ARG A 299 -6.98 -26.86 15.46
N TYR A 300 -6.46 -25.78 14.88
CA TYR A 300 -5.05 -25.67 14.48
C TYR A 300 -4.28 -24.59 15.24
N GLY A 301 -4.95 -23.73 16.00
CA GLY A 301 -4.36 -22.54 16.61
C GLY A 301 -3.16 -22.78 17.52
N ASP A 302 -3.09 -23.95 18.17
CA ASP A 302 -1.97 -24.36 19.02
C ASP A 302 -0.83 -25.08 18.27
N HIS A 303 -1.01 -25.33 16.96
CA HIS A 303 -0.04 -25.99 16.09
C HIS A 303 0.50 -24.99 15.05
N PRO A 304 1.65 -24.29 15.26
CA PRO A 304 2.09 -23.16 14.43
C PRO A 304 2.19 -23.50 12.95
N ALA A 305 2.73 -24.64 12.57
CA ALA A 305 2.85 -25.04 11.16
C ALA A 305 1.47 -25.26 10.51
N ALA A 306 0.59 -26.01 11.17
CA ALA A 306 -0.76 -26.26 10.68
C ALA A 306 -1.61 -24.98 10.62
N MET A 307 -1.45 -24.08 11.59
CA MET A 307 -2.15 -22.79 11.60
C MET A 307 -1.66 -21.87 10.47
N LEU A 308 -0.35 -21.87 10.19
CA LEU A 308 0.22 -21.14 9.06
C LEU A 308 -0.38 -21.66 7.75
N ASP A 309 -0.41 -22.98 7.53
CA ASP A 309 -0.98 -23.59 6.33
C ASP A 309 -2.46 -23.25 6.17
N ALA A 310 -3.24 -23.40 7.23
CA ALA A 310 -4.67 -23.11 7.23
C ALA A 310 -4.96 -21.61 7.04
N GLY A 311 -4.17 -20.74 7.65
CA GLY A 311 -4.31 -19.28 7.51
C GLY A 311 -3.95 -18.79 6.10
N VAL A 312 -2.91 -19.34 5.48
CA VAL A 312 -2.56 -19.07 4.09
C VAL A 312 -3.67 -19.55 3.16
N ALA A 313 -4.20 -20.76 3.35
CA ALA A 313 -5.28 -21.31 2.55
C ALA A 313 -6.55 -20.44 2.63
N TYR A 314 -6.95 -20.04 3.85
CA TYR A 314 -8.12 -19.19 4.07
C TYR A 314 -7.97 -17.82 3.41
N ALA A 315 -6.83 -17.15 3.61
CA ALA A 315 -6.56 -15.85 2.99
C ALA A 315 -6.49 -15.95 1.46
N THR A 316 -5.92 -17.02 0.91
CA THR A 316 -5.89 -17.25 -0.54
C THR A 316 -7.30 -17.41 -1.10
N GLU A 317 -8.15 -18.24 -0.48
CA GLU A 317 -9.55 -18.42 -0.90
C GLU A 317 -10.31 -17.09 -0.85
N GLN A 318 -10.13 -16.31 0.22
CA GLN A 318 -10.74 -14.98 0.36
C GLN A 318 -10.35 -14.05 -0.78
N ILE A 319 -9.07 -14.01 -1.16
CA ILE A 319 -8.56 -13.19 -2.27
C ILE A 319 -9.12 -13.68 -3.62
N VAL A 320 -9.15 -14.99 -3.87
CA VAL A 320 -9.70 -15.56 -5.10
C VAL A 320 -11.17 -15.18 -5.28
N ASP A 321 -11.97 -15.30 -4.22
CA ASP A 321 -13.38 -14.90 -4.24
C ASP A 321 -13.54 -13.39 -4.49
N LEU A 322 -12.71 -12.54 -3.87
CA LEU A 322 -12.72 -11.09 -4.11
C LEU A 322 -12.45 -10.76 -5.58
N PHE A 323 -11.41 -11.34 -6.18
CA PHE A 323 -11.06 -11.12 -7.58
C PHE A 323 -12.16 -11.63 -8.52
N ALA A 324 -12.75 -12.79 -8.23
CA ALA A 324 -13.85 -13.36 -9.01
C ALA A 324 -15.12 -12.47 -8.98
N ASN A 325 -15.30 -11.67 -7.93
CA ASN A 325 -16.40 -10.72 -7.78
C ASN A 325 -16.04 -9.28 -8.16
N GLY A 326 -14.94 -9.07 -8.92
CA GLY A 326 -14.58 -7.77 -9.48
C GLY A 326 -13.89 -6.80 -8.51
N VAL A 327 -13.43 -7.28 -7.36
CA VAL A 327 -12.60 -6.50 -6.43
C VAL A 327 -11.14 -6.64 -6.83
N ASN A 328 -10.63 -5.69 -7.61
CA ASN A 328 -9.32 -5.82 -8.27
C ASN A 328 -8.11 -5.42 -7.42
N ALA A 329 -8.27 -5.03 -6.15
CA ALA A 329 -7.16 -4.62 -5.31
C ALA A 329 -7.27 -5.21 -3.90
N VAL A 330 -6.20 -5.90 -3.48
CA VAL A 330 -6.07 -6.44 -2.13
C VAL A 330 -4.79 -5.97 -1.46
N HIS A 331 -4.84 -5.79 -0.15
CA HIS A 331 -3.72 -5.38 0.69
C HIS A 331 -3.49 -6.40 1.79
N ILE A 332 -2.35 -7.08 1.77
CA ILE A 332 -2.04 -8.16 2.72
C ILE A 332 -1.26 -7.59 3.90
N TYR A 333 -1.81 -7.74 5.09
CA TYR A 333 -1.17 -7.41 6.37
C TYR A 333 -0.16 -8.51 6.73
N THR A 334 1.09 -8.35 6.26
CA THR A 334 2.10 -9.42 6.30
C THR A 334 2.69 -9.65 7.69
N MET A 335 2.54 -8.70 8.61
CA MET A 335 3.19 -8.73 9.93
C MET A 335 4.70 -8.93 9.87
N ASN A 336 5.36 -8.40 8.83
CA ASN A 336 6.79 -8.62 8.51
C ASN A 336 7.16 -10.11 8.36
N LYS A 337 6.23 -10.95 7.89
CA LYS A 337 6.44 -12.38 7.63
C LYS A 337 6.41 -12.66 6.13
N PRO A 338 7.55 -12.54 5.43
CA PRO A 338 7.60 -12.74 3.98
C PRO A 338 7.12 -14.11 3.54
N GLU A 339 7.36 -15.13 4.34
CA GLU A 339 6.95 -16.52 4.04
C GLU A 339 5.43 -16.68 3.83
N VAL A 340 4.63 -15.87 4.53
CA VAL A 340 3.16 -15.87 4.37
C VAL A 340 2.78 -15.29 3.00
N ALA A 341 3.34 -14.12 2.68
CA ALA A 341 3.09 -13.44 1.41
C ALA A 341 3.59 -14.26 0.21
N GLU A 342 4.82 -14.83 0.29
CA GLU A 342 5.40 -15.68 -0.74
C GLU A 342 4.49 -16.86 -1.08
N ARG A 343 3.91 -17.51 -0.06
CA ARG A 343 2.99 -18.65 -0.27
C ARG A 343 1.65 -18.22 -0.89
N ILE A 344 1.09 -17.11 -0.45
CA ILE A 344 -0.15 -16.57 -1.04
C ILE A 344 0.11 -16.18 -2.51
N MET A 345 1.19 -15.47 -2.81
CA MET A 345 1.55 -15.09 -4.19
C MET A 345 1.79 -16.29 -5.09
N ALA A 346 2.41 -17.35 -4.57
CA ALA A 346 2.57 -18.61 -5.31
C ALA A 346 1.22 -19.25 -5.68
N ASN A 347 0.24 -19.21 -4.77
CA ASN A 347 -1.11 -19.72 -5.02
C ASN A 347 -1.89 -18.85 -6.02
N LEU A 348 -1.63 -17.53 -6.06
CA LEU A 348 -2.31 -16.58 -6.94
C LEU A 348 -1.64 -16.42 -8.32
N LYS A 349 -0.51 -17.07 -8.56
CA LYS A 349 0.33 -16.86 -9.76
C LYS A 349 -0.46 -16.97 -11.07
N GLY A 350 -1.36 -17.94 -11.18
CA GLY A 350 -2.18 -18.13 -12.39
C GLY A 350 -3.22 -17.03 -12.60
N ILE A 351 -3.72 -16.42 -11.50
CA ILE A 351 -4.72 -15.35 -11.55
C ILE A 351 -4.05 -14.01 -11.89
N LEU A 352 -2.88 -13.75 -11.31
CA LEU A 352 -2.15 -12.50 -11.49
C LEU A 352 -1.37 -12.42 -12.81
N GLY A 353 -1.01 -13.55 -13.39
CA GLY A 353 -0.24 -13.65 -14.66
C GLY A 353 -1.10 -13.93 -15.89
N GLY A 354 -2.41 -14.09 -15.78
CA GLY A 354 -3.32 -14.31 -16.90
C GLY A 354 -3.64 -12.99 -17.62
N ASP A 355 -3.84 -13.08 -18.94
CA ASP A 355 -4.50 -12.02 -19.70
C ASP A 355 -5.91 -11.80 -19.11
N PRO A 356 -6.45 -10.57 -19.16
CA PRO A 356 -7.80 -10.32 -18.66
C PRO A 356 -8.76 -11.30 -19.35
N VAL A 357 -9.51 -12.04 -18.55
CA VAL A 357 -10.63 -12.86 -19.05
C VAL A 357 -11.64 -11.87 -19.61
N GLU A 358 -11.88 -11.95 -20.95
CA GLU A 358 -12.86 -11.13 -21.67
C GLU A 358 -14.28 -11.29 -21.11
#